data_8340f8232afc6020934f423084314283
#
_entry.id   8340f8232afc6020934f423084314283
#
_cell.length_a   1.000
_cell.length_b   1.000
_cell.length_c   1.000
_cell.angle_alpha   90.00
_cell.angle_beta   90.00
_cell.angle_gamma   90.00
#
_symmetry.space_group_name_H-M   'P 1'
#
loop_
_entity.id
_entity.type
_entity.pdbx_description
1 polymer ?
#
loop_
_entity_poly.entity_id
_entity_poly.type
_entity_poly.pdbx_seq_one_letter_code
_entity_poly.pdbx_strand_id
1 'polypeptide(L)'
;MISTSEQKPKGYLVRVPVNSIMLEGNLSIPVNAIGVVLFAHGSGSSRHSTRNRYVAETLQAAGAATLLIDLLTDEEEAIDIRTKELRFDIPLLCDRLVGAIDWLMQHPDTHDLRIGCFGASTGAAGALMAAAERPDVVCAVVSRGGRPDLADPILDRVQAPTLLIVGQNDPIVLELNQQAMAQLRCEKQLEIIPTATHLFEEPGALPEVARLAGHWFQRHFLPPQELGPHLINLDEEGNREELF
;
A
#
# COMPACT_ATOMS: atom_id res chain seq x y z
N MET A 1 13.61 3.13 36.19
CA MET A 1 13.51 3.79 34.87
C MET A 1 14.22 2.88 33.88
N ILE A 2 13.47 2.07 33.16
CA ILE A 2 13.99 1.20 32.10
C ILE A 2 13.91 2.07 30.84
N SER A 3 15.09 2.52 30.36
CA SER A 3 15.22 3.21 29.08
C SER A 3 14.88 2.20 27.98
N THR A 4 13.69 2.26 27.42
CA THR A 4 13.38 1.63 26.15
C THR A 4 14.13 2.38 25.08
N SER A 5 15.32 1.89 24.71
CA SER A 5 16.00 2.32 23.49
C SER A 5 15.06 1.94 22.33
N GLU A 6 14.41 2.92 21.71
CA GLU A 6 13.73 2.76 20.43
C GLU A 6 14.78 2.29 19.41
N GLN A 7 14.86 0.98 19.22
CA GLN A 7 15.67 0.42 18.16
C GLN A 7 15.01 0.81 16.83
N LYS A 8 15.64 1.72 16.09
CA LYS A 8 15.22 2.04 14.73
C LYS A 8 15.12 0.73 13.92
N PRO A 9 14.09 0.61 13.07
CA PRO A 9 13.93 -0.57 12.22
C PRO A 9 15.21 -0.82 11.41
N LYS A 10 15.63 -2.08 11.33
CA LYS A 10 16.79 -2.48 10.54
C LYS A 10 16.41 -2.39 9.06
N GLY A 11 16.80 -1.28 8.41
CA GLY A 11 16.59 -1.07 6.98
C GLY A 11 17.83 -1.40 6.17
N TYR A 12 17.69 -2.13 5.07
CA TYR A 12 18.78 -2.49 4.18
C TYR A 12 18.31 -2.60 2.72
N LEU A 13 19.27 -2.38 1.80
CA LEU A 13 19.06 -2.58 0.37
C LEU A 13 18.95 -4.07 0.09
N VAL A 14 17.94 -4.45 -0.69
CA VAL A 14 17.74 -5.81 -1.18
C VAL A 14 17.71 -5.82 -2.70
N ARG A 15 18.03 -6.98 -3.28
CA ARG A 15 17.83 -7.28 -4.68
C ARG A 15 16.83 -8.41 -4.81
N VAL A 16 15.71 -8.10 -5.44
CA VAL A 16 14.57 -9.00 -5.58
C VAL A 16 14.61 -9.61 -6.98
N PRO A 17 14.88 -10.92 -7.11
CA PRO A 17 14.83 -11.59 -8.39
C PRO A 17 13.37 -11.73 -8.86
N VAL A 18 13.08 -11.25 -10.06
CA VAL A 18 11.78 -11.40 -10.71
C VAL A 18 12.02 -11.90 -12.13
N ASN A 19 11.68 -13.16 -12.41
CA ASN A 19 11.99 -13.81 -13.68
C ASN A 19 13.50 -13.72 -14.01
N SER A 20 13.86 -13.04 -15.09
CA SER A 20 15.26 -12.89 -15.54
C SER A 20 15.93 -11.60 -15.10
N ILE A 21 15.26 -10.77 -14.28
CA ILE A 21 15.79 -9.47 -13.85
C ILE A 21 15.94 -9.38 -12.33
N MET A 22 16.66 -8.36 -11.90
CA MET A 22 16.83 -8.02 -10.49
C MET A 22 16.27 -6.62 -10.24
N LEU A 23 15.30 -6.50 -9.36
CA LEU A 23 14.77 -5.21 -8.92
C LEU A 23 15.44 -4.78 -7.61
N GLU A 24 15.69 -3.49 -7.48
CA GLU A 24 16.21 -2.93 -6.23
C GLU A 24 15.06 -2.57 -5.27
N GLY A 25 15.27 -2.84 -3.98
CA GLY A 25 14.29 -2.54 -2.95
C GLY A 25 14.94 -2.13 -1.62
N ASN A 26 14.18 -1.39 -0.82
CA ASN A 26 14.53 -1.07 0.57
C ASN A 26 13.60 -1.84 1.49
N LEU A 27 14.13 -2.86 2.17
CA LEU A 27 13.41 -3.65 3.16
C LEU A 27 13.71 -3.11 4.55
N SER A 28 12.68 -2.83 5.33
CA SER A 28 12.80 -2.40 6.73
C SER A 28 11.92 -3.27 7.60
N ILE A 29 12.48 -3.84 8.66
CA ILE A 29 11.80 -4.80 9.54
C ILE A 29 11.90 -4.31 10.99
N PRO A 30 10.79 -3.83 11.59
CA PRO A 30 10.72 -3.55 13.02
C PRO A 30 10.85 -4.84 13.84
N VAL A 31 11.26 -4.69 15.09
CA VAL A 31 11.24 -5.82 16.04
C VAL A 31 9.77 -6.27 16.23
N ASN A 32 9.53 -7.56 16.16
CA ASN A 32 8.19 -8.16 16.26
C ASN A 32 7.21 -7.62 15.20
N ALA A 33 7.65 -7.56 13.94
CA ALA A 33 6.79 -7.13 12.85
C ALA A 33 5.52 -7.98 12.76
N ILE A 34 4.36 -7.33 12.67
CA ILE A 34 3.02 -7.98 12.59
C ILE A 34 2.60 -8.37 11.18
N GLY A 35 3.32 -7.88 10.17
CA GLY A 35 3.09 -8.12 8.75
C GLY A 35 4.09 -7.32 7.93
N VAL A 36 4.07 -7.47 6.61
CA VAL A 36 4.92 -6.73 5.67
C VAL A 36 4.08 -6.06 4.59
N VAL A 37 4.36 -4.79 4.32
CA VAL A 37 3.70 -4.01 3.26
C VAL A 37 4.65 -3.81 2.09
N LEU A 38 4.26 -4.32 0.92
CA LEU A 38 4.92 -4.09 -0.36
C LEU A 38 4.42 -2.79 -0.98
N PHE A 39 5.32 -1.87 -1.29
CA PHE A 39 5.00 -0.55 -1.86
C PHE A 39 5.23 -0.52 -3.37
N ALA A 40 4.15 -0.26 -4.11
CA ALA A 40 4.15 0.01 -5.53
C ALA A 40 4.08 1.52 -5.79
N HIS A 41 5.16 2.09 -6.30
CA HIS A 41 5.20 3.52 -6.64
C HIS A 41 4.41 3.85 -7.90
N GLY A 42 4.03 5.12 -8.06
CA GLY A 42 3.36 5.62 -9.27
C GLY A 42 4.33 5.85 -10.44
N SER A 43 3.77 6.15 -11.60
CA SER A 43 4.51 6.45 -12.82
C SER A 43 5.50 7.61 -12.63
N GLY A 44 6.75 7.44 -13.12
CA GLY A 44 7.81 8.42 -12.98
C GLY A 44 8.30 8.65 -11.54
N SER A 45 8.06 7.68 -10.66
CA SER A 45 8.53 7.66 -9.27
C SER A 45 9.40 6.42 -9.06
N SER A 46 9.88 6.20 -7.83
CA SER A 46 10.74 5.07 -7.45
C SER A 46 10.56 4.72 -5.97
N ARG A 47 11.33 3.73 -5.49
CA ARG A 47 11.47 3.41 -4.06
C ARG A 47 11.91 4.59 -3.21
N HIS A 48 12.47 5.65 -3.83
CA HIS A 48 12.91 6.88 -3.17
C HIS A 48 11.80 7.94 -3.01
N SER A 49 10.58 7.67 -3.46
CA SER A 49 9.42 8.56 -3.27
C SER A 49 9.33 9.06 -1.83
N THR A 50 9.45 10.37 -1.62
CA THR A 50 9.37 10.97 -0.28
C THR A 50 8.02 10.70 0.38
N ARG A 51 6.93 10.69 -0.38
CA ARG A 51 5.59 10.41 0.10
C ARG A 51 5.42 8.94 0.52
N ASN A 52 5.89 8.00 -0.31
CA ASN A 52 5.83 6.57 0.05
C ASN A 52 6.73 6.25 1.25
N ARG A 53 7.91 6.88 1.34
CA ARG A 53 8.80 6.73 2.49
C ARG A 53 8.17 7.25 3.77
N TYR A 54 7.50 8.41 3.74
CA TYR A 54 6.77 8.93 4.89
C TYR A 54 5.70 7.95 5.39
N VAL A 55 4.88 7.41 4.48
CA VAL A 55 3.88 6.39 4.83
C VAL A 55 4.56 5.14 5.39
N ALA A 56 5.62 4.65 4.74
CA ALA A 56 6.36 3.47 5.20
C ALA A 56 6.96 3.65 6.60
N GLU A 57 7.55 4.82 6.89
CA GLU A 57 8.09 5.14 8.22
C GLU A 57 6.98 5.15 9.30
N THR A 58 5.79 5.64 8.96
CA THR A 58 4.63 5.60 9.85
C THR A 58 4.17 4.16 10.10
N LEU A 59 4.11 3.32 9.07
CA LEU A 59 3.76 1.91 9.20
C LEU A 59 4.81 1.13 10.02
N GLN A 60 6.10 1.44 9.84
CA GLN A 60 7.18 0.84 10.62
C GLN A 60 7.06 1.19 12.12
N ALA A 61 6.73 2.45 12.43
CA ALA A 61 6.47 2.89 13.80
C ALA A 61 5.26 2.17 14.41
N ALA A 62 4.31 1.76 13.58
CA ALA A 62 3.13 0.96 13.96
C ALA A 62 3.39 -0.57 13.94
N GLY A 63 4.64 -1.02 13.75
CA GLY A 63 5.04 -2.42 13.82
C GLY A 63 4.90 -3.21 12.51
N ALA A 64 4.69 -2.59 11.37
CA ALA A 64 4.70 -3.27 10.08
C ALA A 64 6.09 -3.22 9.41
N ALA A 65 6.58 -4.34 8.89
CA ALA A 65 7.69 -4.34 7.96
C ALA A 65 7.28 -3.70 6.62
N THR A 66 8.23 -3.14 5.88
CA THR A 66 7.95 -2.50 4.59
C THR A 66 9.01 -2.85 3.55
N LEU A 67 8.57 -3.13 2.33
CA LEU A 67 9.43 -3.26 1.16
C LEU A 67 9.04 -2.18 0.13
N LEU A 68 9.89 -1.17 -0.04
CA LEU A 68 9.77 -0.21 -1.13
C LEU A 68 10.62 -0.72 -2.29
N ILE A 69 10.00 -1.03 -3.43
CA ILE A 69 10.68 -1.63 -4.58
C ILE A 69 10.57 -0.72 -5.80
N ASP A 70 11.60 -0.69 -6.63
CA ASP A 70 11.52 -0.14 -7.98
C ASP A 70 10.83 -1.14 -8.90
N LEU A 71 9.88 -0.68 -9.68
CA LEU A 71 9.10 -1.53 -10.58
C LEU A 71 9.75 -1.71 -11.96
N LEU A 72 10.76 -0.89 -12.24
CA LEU A 72 11.58 -0.96 -13.45
C LEU A 72 13.06 -1.09 -13.05
N THR A 73 13.85 -1.73 -13.90
CA THR A 73 15.32 -1.70 -13.77
C THR A 73 15.86 -0.35 -14.24
N ASP A 74 17.12 -0.05 -13.94
CA ASP A 74 17.77 1.21 -14.39
C ASP A 74 17.75 1.33 -15.92
N GLU A 75 17.92 0.21 -16.65
CA GLU A 75 17.87 0.18 -18.11
C GLU A 75 16.44 0.43 -18.63
N GLU A 76 15.44 -0.18 -18.00
CA GLU A 76 14.03 0.03 -18.31
C GLU A 76 13.62 1.46 -18.02
N GLU A 77 14.03 2.04 -16.89
CA GLU A 77 13.76 3.44 -16.52
C GLU A 77 14.40 4.41 -17.55
N ALA A 78 15.64 4.14 -17.99
CA ALA A 78 16.29 4.95 -19.02
C ALA A 78 15.54 4.94 -20.37
N ILE A 79 14.86 3.86 -20.70
CA ILE A 79 13.98 3.75 -21.86
C ILE A 79 12.67 4.50 -21.58
N ASP A 80 12.06 4.25 -20.42
CA ASP A 80 10.75 4.74 -20.06
C ASP A 80 10.69 6.26 -19.87
N ILE A 81 11.78 6.90 -19.44
CA ILE A 81 11.90 8.37 -19.40
C ILE A 81 11.57 8.99 -20.76
N ARG A 82 11.90 8.32 -21.88
CA ARG A 82 11.70 8.79 -23.24
C ARG A 82 10.37 8.34 -23.83
N THR A 83 10.00 7.08 -23.61
CA THR A 83 8.84 6.45 -24.25
C THR A 83 7.56 6.57 -23.42
N LYS A 84 7.69 6.54 -22.09
CA LYS A 84 6.59 6.49 -21.11
C LYS A 84 5.70 5.24 -21.25
N GLU A 85 6.16 4.21 -21.93
CA GLU A 85 5.38 3.01 -22.22
C GLU A 85 5.34 2.04 -21.02
N LEU A 86 6.50 1.79 -20.38
CA LEU A 86 6.61 0.77 -19.34
C LEU A 86 5.88 1.17 -18.03
N ARG A 87 5.89 2.46 -17.68
CA ARG A 87 5.20 2.98 -16.47
C ARG A 87 3.68 2.83 -16.50
N PHE A 88 3.10 2.60 -17.68
CA PHE A 88 1.67 2.35 -17.89
C PHE A 88 1.38 0.92 -18.36
N ASP A 89 2.39 0.07 -18.48
CA ASP A 89 2.23 -1.37 -18.71
C ASP A 89 1.84 -2.05 -17.41
N ILE A 90 0.54 -2.02 -17.09
CA ILE A 90 0.04 -2.55 -15.82
C ILE A 90 0.27 -4.06 -15.67
N PRO A 91 0.14 -4.89 -16.72
CA PRO A 91 0.58 -6.28 -16.68
C PRO A 91 2.04 -6.44 -16.25
N LEU A 92 2.96 -5.66 -16.81
CA LEU A 92 4.37 -5.66 -16.40
C LEU A 92 4.51 -5.31 -14.91
N LEU A 93 3.85 -4.21 -14.46
CA LEU A 93 3.90 -3.81 -13.05
C LEU A 93 3.33 -4.89 -12.12
N CYS A 94 2.28 -5.58 -12.56
CA CYS A 94 1.71 -6.72 -11.84
C CYS A 94 2.74 -7.85 -11.71
N ASP A 95 3.39 -8.26 -12.79
CA ASP A 95 4.41 -9.32 -12.77
C ASP A 95 5.57 -8.99 -11.82
N ARG A 96 6.00 -7.71 -11.78
CA ARG A 96 7.03 -7.24 -10.84
C ARG A 96 6.58 -7.39 -9.38
N LEU A 97 5.34 -7.02 -9.08
CA LEU A 97 4.78 -7.11 -7.74
C LEU A 97 4.52 -8.56 -7.31
N VAL A 98 4.03 -9.39 -8.23
CA VAL A 98 3.86 -10.84 -7.97
C VAL A 98 5.21 -11.48 -7.64
N GLY A 99 6.26 -11.19 -8.42
CA GLY A 99 7.60 -11.69 -8.11
C GLY A 99 8.14 -11.19 -6.76
N ALA A 100 7.85 -9.93 -6.39
CA ALA A 100 8.22 -9.40 -5.09
C ALA A 100 7.44 -10.05 -3.93
N ILE A 101 6.16 -10.36 -4.13
CA ILE A 101 5.34 -11.12 -3.17
C ILE A 101 5.94 -12.53 -2.98
N ASP A 102 6.22 -13.23 -4.08
CA ASP A 102 6.79 -14.58 -4.04
C ASP A 102 8.18 -14.59 -3.36
N TRP A 103 8.96 -13.53 -3.55
CA TRP A 103 10.24 -13.36 -2.86
C TRP A 103 10.05 -13.11 -1.36
N LEU A 104 9.11 -12.26 -0.94
CA LEU A 104 8.80 -12.02 0.48
C LEU A 104 8.38 -13.31 1.20
N MET A 105 7.63 -14.19 0.53
CA MET A 105 7.23 -15.51 1.05
C MET A 105 8.40 -16.46 1.27
N GLN A 106 9.54 -16.22 0.63
CA GLN A 106 10.73 -17.09 0.71
C GLN A 106 11.87 -16.44 1.51
N HIS A 107 11.80 -15.13 1.77
CA HIS A 107 12.87 -14.41 2.47
C HIS A 107 12.87 -14.76 3.97
N PRO A 108 14.05 -15.12 4.57
CA PRO A 108 14.12 -15.61 5.95
C PRO A 108 13.47 -14.73 7.01
N ASP A 109 13.49 -13.42 6.82
CA ASP A 109 12.97 -12.46 7.81
C ASP A 109 11.50 -12.08 7.56
N THR A 110 10.86 -12.55 6.46
CA THR A 110 9.48 -12.15 6.10
C THR A 110 8.56 -13.31 5.75
N HIS A 111 9.06 -14.54 5.58
CA HIS A 111 8.30 -15.68 5.09
C HIS A 111 7.09 -16.05 5.98
N ASP A 112 7.12 -15.71 7.26
CA ASP A 112 6.00 -15.95 8.20
C ASP A 112 5.09 -14.71 8.36
N LEU A 113 5.42 -13.59 7.70
CA LEU A 113 4.64 -12.36 7.83
C LEU A 113 3.47 -12.34 6.84
N ARG A 114 2.33 -11.83 7.28
CA ARG A 114 1.19 -11.53 6.41
C ARG A 114 1.56 -10.39 5.46
N ILE A 115 1.20 -10.51 4.18
CA ILE A 115 1.58 -9.56 3.14
C ILE A 115 0.42 -8.64 2.80
N GLY A 116 0.65 -7.32 2.87
CA GLY A 116 -0.24 -6.29 2.34
C GLY A 116 0.43 -5.55 1.17
N CYS A 117 -0.38 -4.93 0.31
CA CYS A 117 0.11 -4.11 -0.80
C CYS A 117 -0.35 -2.66 -0.65
N PHE A 118 0.58 -1.71 -0.79
CA PHE A 118 0.29 -0.27 -0.84
C PHE A 118 0.66 0.25 -2.24
N GLY A 119 -0.33 0.69 -2.99
CA GLY A 119 -0.13 1.24 -4.32
C GLY A 119 -0.43 2.74 -4.41
N ALA A 120 0.41 3.47 -5.14
CA ALA A 120 0.21 4.89 -5.41
C ALA A 120 -0.03 5.13 -6.91
N SER A 121 -1.06 5.90 -7.27
CA SER A 121 -1.38 6.22 -8.67
C SER A 121 -1.47 4.95 -9.54
N THR A 122 -0.68 4.82 -10.62
CA THR A 122 -0.59 3.61 -11.47
C THR A 122 -0.15 2.37 -10.69
N GLY A 123 0.71 2.53 -9.66
CA GLY A 123 1.13 1.42 -8.80
C GLY A 123 -0.03 0.76 -8.05
N ALA A 124 -1.14 1.49 -7.83
CA ALA A 124 -2.33 0.92 -7.22
C ALA A 124 -3.02 -0.11 -8.14
N ALA A 125 -3.05 0.13 -9.45
CA ALA A 125 -3.56 -0.86 -10.40
C ALA A 125 -2.71 -2.14 -10.39
N GLY A 126 -1.39 -2.01 -10.42
CA GLY A 126 -0.47 -3.14 -10.29
C GLY A 126 -0.69 -3.91 -8.98
N ALA A 127 -0.86 -3.21 -7.86
CA ALA A 127 -1.11 -3.81 -6.55
C ALA A 127 -2.44 -4.59 -6.50
N LEU A 128 -3.52 -4.05 -7.09
CA LEU A 128 -4.81 -4.74 -7.20
C LEU A 128 -4.72 -5.99 -8.08
N MET A 129 -4.02 -5.90 -9.22
CA MET A 129 -3.79 -7.05 -10.08
C MET A 129 -2.98 -8.13 -9.37
N ALA A 130 -1.89 -7.76 -8.70
CA ALA A 130 -1.07 -8.70 -7.94
C ALA A 130 -1.85 -9.37 -6.81
N ALA A 131 -2.72 -8.63 -6.12
CA ALA A 131 -3.62 -9.19 -5.10
C ALA A 131 -4.63 -10.19 -5.71
N ALA A 132 -5.14 -9.95 -6.91
CA ALA A 132 -6.01 -10.89 -7.62
C ALA A 132 -5.26 -12.14 -8.10
N GLU A 133 -3.98 -12.04 -8.43
CA GLU A 133 -3.12 -13.18 -8.82
C GLU A 133 -2.58 -13.98 -7.60
N ARG A 134 -2.58 -13.38 -6.40
CA ARG A 134 -2.14 -14.01 -5.14
C ARG A 134 -3.20 -13.88 -4.04
N PRO A 135 -4.46 -14.35 -4.30
CA PRO A 135 -5.58 -14.11 -3.38
C PRO A 135 -5.42 -14.78 -2.00
N ASP A 136 -4.68 -15.89 -1.94
CA ASP A 136 -4.42 -16.61 -0.68
C ASP A 136 -3.26 -16.01 0.13
N VAL A 137 -2.53 -15.05 -0.44
CA VAL A 137 -1.29 -14.48 0.13
C VAL A 137 -1.48 -13.02 0.53
N VAL A 138 -2.05 -12.21 -0.37
CA VAL A 138 -2.26 -10.78 -0.10
C VAL A 138 -3.50 -10.61 0.78
N CYS A 139 -3.28 -10.18 2.01
CA CYS A 139 -4.36 -10.05 3.01
C CYS A 139 -5.00 -8.67 3.08
N ALA A 140 -4.42 -7.64 2.47
CA ALA A 140 -4.99 -6.29 2.39
C ALA A 140 -4.34 -5.45 1.27
N VAL A 141 -5.11 -4.54 0.69
CA VAL A 141 -4.63 -3.55 -0.28
C VAL A 141 -5.01 -2.15 0.18
N VAL A 142 -4.07 -1.20 0.06
CA VAL A 142 -4.33 0.24 0.18
C VAL A 142 -3.94 0.93 -1.12
N SER A 143 -4.87 1.69 -1.69
CA SER A 143 -4.69 2.50 -2.89
C SER A 143 -4.70 3.98 -2.53
N ARG A 144 -3.59 4.69 -2.73
CA ARG A 144 -3.48 6.13 -2.49
C ARG A 144 -3.50 6.91 -3.80
N GLY A 145 -4.55 7.72 -4.03
CA GLY A 145 -4.73 8.45 -5.28
C GLY A 145 -4.60 7.52 -6.48
N GLY A 146 -5.11 6.28 -6.33
CA GLY A 146 -4.87 5.20 -7.27
C GLY A 146 -5.67 5.33 -8.55
N ARG A 147 -5.19 4.62 -9.58
CA ARG A 147 -5.85 4.43 -10.87
C ARG A 147 -6.37 2.99 -11.00
N PRO A 148 -7.38 2.61 -10.17
CA PRO A 148 -7.92 1.25 -10.18
C PRO A 148 -8.60 0.92 -11.52
N ASP A 149 -9.05 1.90 -12.27
CA ASP A 149 -9.57 1.77 -13.63
C ASP A 149 -8.60 1.06 -14.58
N LEU A 150 -7.29 1.19 -14.37
CA LEU A 150 -6.28 0.49 -15.16
C LEU A 150 -6.23 -1.02 -14.86
N ALA A 151 -6.88 -1.46 -13.79
CA ALA A 151 -7.06 -2.87 -13.42
C ALA A 151 -8.49 -3.37 -13.67
N ASP A 152 -9.33 -2.60 -14.37
CA ASP A 152 -10.76 -2.83 -14.57
C ASP A 152 -11.15 -4.29 -14.86
N PRO A 153 -10.49 -5.01 -15.78
CA PRO A 153 -10.90 -6.37 -16.15
C PRO A 153 -10.80 -7.41 -15.03
N ILE A 154 -10.14 -7.08 -13.89
CA ILE A 154 -9.89 -8.06 -12.82
C ILE A 154 -10.39 -7.60 -11.44
N LEU A 155 -10.99 -6.42 -11.32
CA LEU A 155 -11.41 -5.86 -10.03
C LEU A 155 -12.37 -6.79 -9.27
N ASP A 156 -13.25 -7.50 -9.96
CA ASP A 156 -14.19 -8.45 -9.36
C ASP A 156 -13.52 -9.73 -8.83
N ARG A 157 -12.25 -9.98 -9.19
CA ARG A 157 -11.42 -11.11 -8.73
C ARG A 157 -10.61 -10.77 -7.48
N VAL A 158 -10.48 -9.50 -7.12
CA VAL A 158 -9.76 -9.08 -5.91
C VAL A 158 -10.51 -9.58 -4.68
N GLN A 159 -9.86 -10.43 -3.89
CA GLN A 159 -10.41 -10.97 -2.64
C GLN A 159 -9.89 -10.21 -1.40
N ALA A 160 -8.72 -9.61 -1.51
CA ALA A 160 -8.09 -8.86 -0.43
C ALA A 160 -8.94 -7.63 -0.05
N PRO A 161 -9.24 -7.41 1.23
CA PRO A 161 -9.81 -6.17 1.74
C PRO A 161 -9.09 -4.95 1.19
N THR A 162 -9.82 -4.01 0.60
CA THR A 162 -9.26 -2.91 -0.18
C THR A 162 -9.71 -1.54 0.35
N LEU A 163 -8.74 -0.70 0.73
CA LEU A 163 -8.95 0.70 1.08
C LEU A 163 -8.53 1.60 -0.08
N LEU A 164 -9.46 2.42 -0.56
CA LEU A 164 -9.22 3.47 -1.57
C LEU A 164 -9.14 4.82 -0.86
N ILE A 165 -8.03 5.55 -1.01
CA ILE A 165 -7.84 6.88 -0.41
C ILE A 165 -7.63 7.89 -1.53
N VAL A 166 -8.50 8.90 -1.62
CA VAL A 166 -8.50 9.88 -2.71
C VAL A 166 -8.61 11.30 -2.15
N GLY A 167 -7.92 12.24 -2.77
CA GLY A 167 -8.06 13.66 -2.43
C GLY A 167 -9.39 14.23 -2.94
N GLN A 168 -10.06 15.05 -2.12
CA GLN A 168 -11.32 15.71 -2.51
C GLN A 168 -11.16 16.59 -3.76
N ASN A 169 -9.99 17.21 -3.92
CA ASN A 169 -9.67 18.08 -5.05
C ASN A 169 -8.98 17.32 -6.21
N ASP A 170 -9.19 16.00 -6.29
CA ASP A 170 -8.81 15.16 -7.44
C ASP A 170 -10.07 14.52 -8.04
N PRO A 171 -11.00 15.30 -8.65
CA PRO A 171 -12.34 14.84 -9.01
C PRO A 171 -12.33 13.71 -10.03
N ILE A 172 -11.38 13.71 -10.96
CA ILE A 172 -11.27 12.64 -11.99
C ILE A 172 -10.90 11.31 -11.31
N VAL A 173 -9.88 11.32 -10.45
CA VAL A 173 -9.45 10.10 -9.74
C VAL A 173 -10.53 9.66 -8.74
N LEU A 174 -11.25 10.60 -8.12
CA LEU A 174 -12.37 10.28 -7.23
C LEU A 174 -13.47 9.51 -7.97
N GLU A 175 -13.89 9.98 -9.15
CA GLU A 175 -14.87 9.28 -9.98
C GLU A 175 -14.41 7.88 -10.38
N LEU A 176 -13.16 7.73 -10.82
CA LEU A 176 -12.59 6.42 -11.17
C LEU A 176 -12.55 5.45 -9.98
N ASN A 177 -12.26 5.95 -8.77
CA ASN A 177 -12.28 5.11 -7.57
C ASN A 177 -13.72 4.74 -7.15
N GLN A 178 -14.70 5.61 -7.33
CA GLN A 178 -16.11 5.29 -7.10
C GLN A 178 -16.61 4.20 -8.07
N GLN A 179 -16.22 4.27 -9.34
CA GLN A 179 -16.54 3.25 -10.34
C GLN A 179 -15.88 1.90 -10.00
N ALA A 180 -14.59 1.89 -9.63
CA ALA A 180 -13.89 0.69 -9.21
C ALA A 180 -14.49 0.08 -7.92
N MET A 181 -14.90 0.93 -6.99
CA MET A 181 -15.57 0.48 -5.76
C MET A 181 -16.87 -0.30 -6.06
N ALA A 182 -17.59 0.06 -7.11
CA ALA A 182 -18.80 -0.68 -7.52
C ALA A 182 -18.46 -2.09 -8.03
N GLN A 183 -17.29 -2.31 -8.62
CA GLN A 183 -16.85 -3.58 -9.20
C GLN A 183 -16.19 -4.51 -8.18
N LEU A 184 -15.42 -3.97 -7.23
CA LEU A 184 -14.79 -4.75 -6.16
C LEU A 184 -15.86 -5.54 -5.39
N ARG A 185 -15.61 -6.83 -5.11
CA ARG A 185 -16.53 -7.70 -4.37
C ARG A 185 -16.04 -8.04 -2.95
N CYS A 186 -14.78 -7.72 -2.65
CA CYS A 186 -14.19 -7.89 -1.32
C CYS A 186 -14.72 -6.84 -0.32
N GLU A 187 -14.31 -6.95 0.95
CA GLU A 187 -14.41 -5.84 1.91
C GLU A 187 -13.70 -4.62 1.32
N LYS A 188 -14.36 -3.47 1.32
CA LYS A 188 -13.85 -2.27 0.67
C LYS A 188 -14.31 -1.01 1.37
N GLN A 189 -13.45 0.03 1.33
CA GLN A 189 -13.73 1.33 1.90
C GLN A 189 -13.16 2.42 0.99
N LEU A 190 -13.86 3.55 0.85
CA LEU A 190 -13.38 4.75 0.17
C LEU A 190 -13.28 5.89 1.16
N GLU A 191 -12.07 6.41 1.34
CA GLU A 191 -11.77 7.57 2.16
C GLU A 191 -11.43 8.78 1.30
N ILE A 192 -12.13 9.88 1.53
CA ILE A 192 -11.93 11.13 0.80
C ILE A 192 -11.24 12.12 1.73
N ILE A 193 -9.99 12.49 1.42
CA ILE A 193 -9.23 13.43 2.22
C ILE A 193 -9.64 14.86 1.86
N PRO A 194 -10.24 15.63 2.80
CA PRO A 194 -10.69 16.98 2.54
C PRO A 194 -9.55 17.86 2.04
N THR A 195 -9.85 18.73 1.09
CA THR A 195 -8.91 19.68 0.47
C THR A 195 -7.70 19.12 -0.25
N ALA A 196 -7.41 17.83 -0.11
CA ALA A 196 -6.25 17.21 -0.72
C ALA A 196 -6.37 17.08 -2.25
N THR A 197 -5.26 17.34 -2.94
CA THR A 197 -5.08 17.07 -4.36
C THR A 197 -4.46 15.68 -4.58
N HIS A 198 -4.12 15.33 -5.83
CA HIS A 198 -3.56 14.02 -6.20
C HIS A 198 -2.30 13.62 -5.41
N LEU A 199 -1.47 14.58 -5.05
CA LEU A 199 -0.19 14.33 -4.40
C LEU A 199 -0.24 14.37 -2.86
N PHE A 200 -1.37 14.81 -2.26
CA PHE A 200 -1.55 14.93 -0.82
C PHE A 200 -0.48 15.83 -0.17
N GLU A 201 -0.15 16.95 -0.82
CA GLU A 201 0.87 17.90 -0.35
C GLU A 201 0.30 18.94 0.64
N GLU A 202 -1.01 19.00 0.76
CA GLU A 202 -1.71 19.90 1.66
C GLU A 202 -1.43 19.52 3.13
N PRO A 203 -1.34 20.53 4.02
CA PRO A 203 -1.05 20.28 5.44
C PRO A 203 -2.02 19.27 6.06
N GLY A 204 -1.45 18.20 6.65
CA GLY A 204 -2.21 17.12 7.28
C GLY A 204 -2.71 16.02 6.34
N ALA A 205 -2.72 16.24 5.03
CA ALA A 205 -3.25 15.24 4.08
C ALA A 205 -2.45 13.93 4.07
N LEU A 206 -1.14 14.01 3.91
CA LEU A 206 -0.29 12.81 3.88
C LEU A 206 -0.22 12.08 5.25
N PRO A 207 -0.13 12.78 6.39
CA PRO A 207 -0.31 12.16 7.72
C PRO A 207 -1.62 11.38 7.85
N GLU A 208 -2.73 11.91 7.36
CA GLU A 208 -4.02 11.22 7.41
C GLU A 208 -4.03 9.97 6.53
N VAL A 209 -3.47 10.03 5.31
CA VAL A 209 -3.24 8.85 4.47
C VAL A 209 -2.46 7.77 5.22
N ALA A 210 -1.36 8.15 5.89
CA ALA A 210 -0.52 7.21 6.63
C ALA A 210 -1.25 6.59 7.82
N ARG A 211 -2.05 7.38 8.55
CA ARG A 211 -2.90 6.91 9.65
C ARG A 211 -3.94 5.89 9.18
N LEU A 212 -4.68 6.21 8.13
CA LEU A 212 -5.70 5.34 7.55
C LEU A 212 -5.10 4.02 7.05
N ALA A 213 -3.99 4.11 6.31
CA ALA A 213 -3.27 2.93 5.84
C ALA A 213 -2.77 2.05 7.02
N GLY A 214 -2.24 2.69 8.07
CA GLY A 214 -1.78 2.00 9.28
C GLY A 214 -2.90 1.22 9.96
N HIS A 215 -4.06 1.84 10.20
CA HIS A 215 -5.22 1.18 10.78
C HIS A 215 -5.73 0.02 9.91
N TRP A 216 -5.78 0.23 8.57
CA TRP A 216 -6.21 -0.81 7.65
C TRP A 216 -5.32 -2.04 7.70
N PHE A 217 -4.01 -1.87 7.60
CA PHE A 217 -3.08 -2.98 7.66
C PHE A 217 -3.06 -3.66 9.03
N GLN A 218 -3.05 -2.91 10.13
CA GLN A 218 -3.12 -3.50 11.48
C GLN A 218 -4.34 -4.41 11.65
N ARG A 219 -5.52 -3.93 11.22
CA ARG A 219 -6.76 -4.69 11.28
C ARG A 219 -6.69 -6.02 10.52
N HIS A 220 -6.00 -6.03 9.39
CA HIS A 220 -5.92 -7.21 8.51
C HIS A 220 -4.66 -8.07 8.73
N PHE A 221 -3.66 -7.57 9.45
CA PHE A 221 -2.49 -8.36 9.85
C PHE A 221 -2.72 -9.13 11.14
N LEU A 222 -3.51 -8.60 12.05
CA LEU A 222 -3.80 -9.25 13.33
C LEU A 222 -5.00 -10.20 13.20
N PRO A 223 -4.99 -11.35 13.88
CA PRO A 223 -6.18 -12.19 13.98
C PRO A 223 -7.28 -11.44 14.74
N PRO A 224 -8.57 -11.68 14.44
CA PRO A 224 -9.69 -10.95 15.04
C PRO A 224 -9.71 -10.94 16.58
N GLN A 225 -9.01 -11.87 17.23
CA GLN A 225 -8.96 -12.02 18.71
C GLN A 225 -7.91 -11.11 19.37
N GLU A 226 -6.98 -10.55 18.60
CA GLU A 226 -5.89 -9.67 19.09
C GLU A 226 -6.22 -8.18 18.92
N LEU A 227 -7.34 -7.85 18.29
CA LEU A 227 -7.89 -6.51 18.25
C LEU A 227 -8.48 -6.21 19.65
N GLY A 228 -7.66 -5.65 20.54
CA GLY A 228 -8.10 -5.27 21.88
C GLY A 228 -9.24 -4.22 21.82
N PRO A 229 -10.06 -4.09 22.88
CA PRO A 229 -11.25 -3.22 22.89
C PRO A 229 -10.98 -1.71 22.67
N HIS A 230 -9.73 -1.29 22.65
CA HIS A 230 -9.36 0.11 22.41
C HIS A 230 -9.40 0.54 20.93
N LEU A 231 -9.50 -0.38 19.95
CA LEU A 231 -9.60 -0.06 18.53
C LEU A 231 -11.04 0.00 17.99
N ILE A 232 -12.02 -0.46 18.79
CA ILE A 232 -13.43 -0.56 18.36
C ILE A 232 -14.23 0.73 18.68
N ASN A 233 -13.72 1.64 19.52
CA ASN A 233 -14.52 2.76 20.07
C ASN A 233 -14.24 4.13 19.44
N LEU A 234 -13.70 4.25 18.24
CA LEU A 234 -13.53 5.55 17.58
C LEU A 234 -14.69 5.95 16.65
N ASP A 235 -15.68 5.07 16.44
CA ASP A 235 -16.79 5.33 15.51
C ASP A 235 -18.12 5.72 16.18
N GLU A 236 -18.22 5.71 17.54
CA GLU A 236 -19.50 5.95 18.23
C GLU A 236 -19.61 7.24 19.06
N GLU A 237 -18.61 8.09 19.16
CA GLU A 237 -18.70 9.35 19.93
C GLU A 237 -19.10 10.59 19.14
N GLY A 238 -19.75 10.44 18.01
CA GLY A 238 -20.18 11.53 17.13
C GLY A 238 -21.68 11.85 17.15
N ASN A 239 -22.50 11.44 18.10
CA ASN A 239 -23.88 11.96 18.20
C ASN A 239 -24.53 11.67 19.57
N ARG A 240 -24.29 12.54 20.56
CA ARG A 240 -25.24 12.80 21.63
C ARG A 240 -25.61 14.26 21.59
N GLU A 241 -26.63 14.57 20.83
CA GLU A 241 -27.40 15.81 21.07
C GLU A 241 -28.05 15.69 22.43
N GLU A 242 -27.68 16.59 23.33
CA GLU A 242 -28.44 16.85 24.55
C GLU A 242 -29.77 17.48 24.18
N LEU A 243 -30.82 16.70 24.33
CA LEU A 243 -32.19 17.21 24.47
C LEU A 243 -32.41 17.57 25.95
N PHE A 244 -32.31 18.87 26.26
CA PHE A 244 -33.16 19.53 27.29
C PHE A 244 -33.28 21.00 26.93
#